data_ae73e16637eab1ac3696b1d51998848b
#
_entry.id   ae73e16637eab1ac3696b1d51998848b
#
_cell.length_a   1.000
_cell.length_b   1.000
_cell.length_c   1.000
_cell.angle_alpha   90.00
_cell.angle_beta   90.00
_cell.angle_gamma   90.00
#
_symmetry.space_group_name_H-M   'P 1'
#
loop_
_entity.id
_entity.type
_entity.pdbx_description
1 polymer ?
#
loop_
_entity_poly.entity_id
_entity_poly.type
_entity_poly.pdbx_seq_one_letter_code
_entity_poly.pdbx_strand_id
1 'polypeptide(L)'
;LVGITTLRQKWEAFVKDGRFSYLTVDYLSEKFPVEDCGENLFIASHVIATQHMAECAVALKPGKALLADTRGGERILLAVRGSMDDFMRFSEQHDGCELFEDKVDAITNVYDIFMLNGRQIEEDFEVLTKGREGQSIPRSNTVIGDPDLIYIESGAIVEGVVLNASH
;
A
#
# COMPACT_ATOMS: atom_id res chain seq x y z
N LEU A 1 1.91 7.43 -6.85
CA LEU A 1 3.01 6.63 -6.29
C LEU A 1 3.48 7.25 -4.99
N VAL A 2 3.77 6.43 -4.01
CA VAL A 2 4.56 6.76 -2.82
C VAL A 2 5.53 5.60 -2.66
N GLY A 3 6.81 5.87 -2.81
CA GLY A 3 7.80 4.83 -3.06
C GLY A 3 7.82 4.39 -4.53
N ILE A 4 8.05 3.11 -4.77
CA ILE A 4 8.16 2.49 -6.10
C ILE A 4 6.78 2.10 -6.63
N THR A 5 5.83 1.78 -5.75
CA THR A 5 4.52 1.23 -6.09
C THR A 5 3.37 2.20 -5.81
N THR A 6 2.18 1.92 -6.34
CA THR A 6 0.95 2.62 -5.99
C THR A 6 0.42 2.12 -4.64
N LEU A 7 -0.42 2.92 -3.95
CA LEU A 7 -1.07 2.48 -2.71
C LEU A 7 -1.88 1.19 -2.91
N ARG A 8 -2.56 1.05 -4.06
CA ARG A 8 -3.25 -0.19 -4.42
C ARG A 8 -2.30 -1.38 -4.49
N GLN A 9 -1.17 -1.25 -5.20
CA GLN A 9 -0.19 -2.33 -5.32
C GLN A 9 0.40 -2.76 -3.98
N LYS A 10 0.56 -1.81 -3.04
CA LYS A 10 0.97 -2.13 -1.67
C LYS A 10 -0.04 -3.04 -0.96
N TRP A 11 -1.34 -2.77 -1.10
CA TRP A 11 -2.40 -3.64 -0.58
C TRP A 11 -2.44 -5.00 -1.30
N GLU A 12 -2.32 -5.01 -2.63
CA GLU A 12 -2.29 -6.23 -3.45
C GLU A 12 -1.11 -7.16 -3.09
N ALA A 13 0.02 -6.59 -2.64
CA ALA A 13 1.17 -7.37 -2.20
C ALA A 13 0.86 -8.24 -0.96
N PHE A 14 -0.04 -7.78 -0.08
CA PHE A 14 -0.39 -8.46 1.15
C PHE A 14 -1.74 -9.20 1.09
N VAL A 15 -2.68 -8.75 0.26
CA VAL A 15 -4.01 -9.38 0.08
C VAL A 15 -4.05 -10.10 -1.27
N LYS A 16 -3.56 -11.34 -1.30
CA LYS A 16 -3.28 -12.07 -2.56
C LYS A 16 -4.52 -12.64 -3.27
N ASP A 17 -5.59 -12.95 -2.55
CA ASP A 17 -6.76 -13.65 -3.10
C ASP A 17 -7.95 -12.72 -3.37
N GLY A 18 -7.75 -11.41 -3.35
CA GLY A 18 -8.79 -10.41 -3.54
C GLY A 18 -8.87 -9.88 -4.98
N ARG A 19 -10.08 -9.60 -5.45
CA ARG A 19 -10.28 -8.70 -6.58
C ARG A 19 -10.37 -7.28 -6.05
N PHE A 20 -9.60 -6.38 -6.63
CA PHE A 20 -9.58 -4.98 -6.24
C PHE A 20 -10.38 -4.14 -7.25
N SER A 21 -11.35 -3.42 -6.75
CA SER A 21 -12.07 -2.37 -7.48
C SER A 21 -12.03 -1.05 -6.72
N TYR A 22 -12.66 -0.01 -7.23
CA TYR A 22 -12.61 1.31 -6.63
C TYR A 22 -14.00 1.79 -6.29
N LEU A 23 -14.23 2.14 -5.02
CA LEU A 23 -15.36 2.98 -4.65
C LEU A 23 -14.91 4.44 -4.75
N THR A 24 -15.41 5.16 -5.73
CA THR A 24 -14.98 6.51 -6.06
C THR A 24 -16.16 7.44 -6.33
N VAL A 25 -15.87 8.71 -6.57
CA VAL A 25 -16.89 9.72 -6.90
C VAL A 25 -17.49 9.48 -8.29
N ASP A 26 -18.72 9.90 -8.50
CA ASP A 26 -19.51 9.59 -9.69
C ASP A 26 -18.79 9.86 -11.02
N TYR A 27 -18.11 11.00 -11.16
CA TYR A 27 -17.42 11.35 -12.41
C TYR A 27 -16.20 10.46 -12.73
N LEU A 28 -15.71 9.66 -11.78
CA LEU A 28 -14.64 8.68 -11.97
C LEU A 28 -15.14 7.24 -12.07
N SER A 29 -16.40 6.99 -11.72
CA SER A 29 -16.97 5.63 -11.64
C SER A 29 -16.99 4.90 -12.98
N GLU A 30 -17.13 5.62 -14.10
CA GLU A 30 -17.08 5.04 -15.45
C GLU A 30 -15.68 4.45 -15.75
N LYS A 31 -14.62 5.15 -15.33
CA LYS A 31 -13.24 4.70 -15.54
C LYS A 31 -12.78 3.68 -14.50
N PHE A 32 -13.29 3.80 -13.29
CA PHE A 32 -12.93 2.98 -12.14
C PHE A 32 -14.20 2.41 -11.48
N PRO A 33 -14.85 1.44 -12.13
CA PRO A 33 -16.08 0.88 -11.62
C PRO A 33 -15.84 0.10 -10.33
N VAL A 34 -16.83 0.14 -9.43
CA VAL A 34 -16.88 -0.75 -8.28
C VAL A 34 -17.44 -2.11 -8.70
N GLU A 35 -16.80 -3.17 -8.24
CA GLU A 35 -17.30 -4.55 -8.35
C GLU A 35 -17.87 -4.95 -6.99
N ASP A 36 -19.19 -4.77 -6.82
CA ASP A 36 -19.87 -5.17 -5.60
C ASP A 36 -20.25 -6.66 -5.67
N CYS A 37 -19.73 -7.44 -4.75
CA CYS A 37 -20.00 -8.88 -4.61
C CYS A 37 -20.99 -9.19 -3.47
N GLY A 38 -21.61 -8.18 -2.88
CA GLY A 38 -22.51 -8.28 -1.74
C GLY A 38 -21.78 -8.36 -0.39
N GLU A 39 -20.68 -9.09 -0.28
CA GLU A 39 -19.75 -9.05 0.83
C GLU A 39 -18.38 -8.56 0.32
N ASN A 40 -17.97 -7.40 0.78
CA ASN A 40 -16.75 -6.74 0.35
C ASN A 40 -15.86 -6.42 1.55
N LEU A 41 -14.59 -6.18 1.27
CA LEU A 41 -13.66 -5.56 2.20
C LEU A 41 -13.33 -4.15 1.67
N PHE A 42 -13.96 -3.14 2.25
CA PHE A 42 -13.65 -1.74 1.94
C PHE A 42 -12.40 -1.32 2.70
N ILE A 43 -11.47 -0.69 2.04
CA ILE A 43 -10.18 -0.27 2.61
C ILE A 43 -9.94 1.20 2.29
N ALA A 44 -9.44 1.95 3.26
CA ALA A 44 -9.08 3.34 3.11
C ALA A 44 -7.96 3.49 2.07
N SER A 45 -8.27 4.08 0.91
CA SER A 45 -7.39 4.15 -0.27
C SER A 45 -6.14 5.02 -0.08
N HIS A 46 -6.13 5.89 0.93
CA HIS A 46 -5.05 6.81 1.24
C HIS A 46 -4.07 6.28 2.30
N VAL A 47 -4.30 5.07 2.81
CA VAL A 47 -3.44 4.44 3.83
C VAL A 47 -2.39 3.57 3.18
N ILE A 48 -1.15 3.68 3.66
CA ILE A 48 -0.04 2.84 3.26
C ILE A 48 -0.17 1.48 3.95
N ALA A 49 -0.31 0.43 3.15
CA ALA A 49 -0.48 -0.92 3.66
C ALA A 49 0.78 -1.44 4.37
N THR A 50 0.57 -2.15 5.48
CA THR A 50 1.57 -3.05 6.08
C THR A 50 1.01 -4.47 6.12
N GLN A 51 1.88 -5.47 6.27
CA GLN A 51 1.44 -6.87 6.36
C GLN A 51 0.46 -7.09 7.51
N HIS A 52 0.80 -6.64 8.73
CA HIS A 52 -0.06 -6.76 9.91
C HIS A 52 -1.43 -6.10 9.73
N MET A 53 -1.45 -4.91 9.13
CA MET A 53 -2.68 -4.19 8.83
C MET A 53 -3.58 -4.97 7.86
N ALA A 54 -2.99 -5.54 6.81
CA ALA A 54 -3.72 -6.34 5.83
C ALA A 54 -4.28 -7.63 6.47
N GLU A 55 -3.51 -8.30 7.32
CA GLU A 55 -3.94 -9.47 8.07
C GLU A 55 -5.14 -9.14 8.98
N CYS A 56 -5.08 -8.04 9.74
CA CYS A 56 -6.18 -7.58 10.59
C CYS A 56 -7.43 -7.23 9.76
N ALA A 57 -7.27 -6.52 8.64
CA ALA A 57 -8.38 -6.16 7.77
C ALA A 57 -9.06 -7.40 7.15
N VAL A 58 -8.28 -8.37 6.68
CA VAL A 58 -8.79 -9.63 6.11
C VAL A 58 -9.46 -10.51 7.18
N ALA A 59 -8.99 -10.46 8.43
CA ALA A 59 -9.55 -11.22 9.55
C ALA A 59 -10.87 -10.64 10.08
N LEU A 60 -11.27 -9.43 9.68
CA LEU A 60 -12.55 -8.83 10.09
C LEU A 60 -13.72 -9.77 9.75
N LYS A 61 -14.66 -9.86 10.67
CA LYS A 61 -15.92 -10.58 10.44
C LYS A 61 -16.89 -9.71 9.64
N PRO A 62 -17.82 -10.32 8.85
CA PRO A 62 -18.88 -9.57 8.20
C PRO A 62 -19.66 -8.67 9.19
N GLY A 63 -19.96 -7.44 8.76
CA GLY A 63 -20.61 -6.42 9.58
C GLY A 63 -19.71 -5.77 10.63
N LYS A 64 -18.38 -5.91 10.53
CA LYS A 64 -17.39 -5.29 11.41
C LYS A 64 -16.54 -4.26 10.67
N ALA A 65 -16.01 -3.32 11.45
CA ALA A 65 -15.14 -2.28 10.95
C ALA A 65 -13.92 -2.07 11.87
N LEU A 66 -12.84 -1.58 11.28
CA LEU A 66 -11.58 -1.30 11.92
C LEU A 66 -11.27 0.19 11.78
N LEU A 67 -11.01 0.85 12.91
CA LEU A 67 -10.48 2.21 12.96
C LEU A 67 -8.96 2.15 13.12
N ALA A 68 -8.28 3.20 12.72
CA ALA A 68 -6.86 3.37 13.01
C ALA A 68 -6.55 4.83 13.34
N ASP A 69 -5.56 5.04 14.20
CA ASP A 69 -5.00 6.36 14.45
C ASP A 69 -3.82 6.59 13.51
N THR A 70 -3.85 7.68 12.75
CA THR A 70 -2.72 8.06 11.89
C THR A 70 -1.56 8.59 12.73
N ARG A 71 -0.35 8.57 12.17
CA ARG A 71 0.80 9.22 12.82
C ARG A 71 0.61 10.75 12.94
N GLY A 72 -0.24 11.33 12.10
CA GLY A 72 -0.66 12.74 12.19
C GLY A 72 -1.65 13.03 13.32
N GLY A 73 -2.17 12.00 14.01
CA GLY A 73 -3.08 12.12 15.15
C GLY A 73 -4.56 12.12 14.78
N GLU A 74 -4.90 11.86 13.53
CA GLU A 74 -6.28 11.70 13.08
C GLU A 74 -6.74 10.26 13.24
N ARG A 75 -8.02 10.05 13.60
CA ARG A 75 -8.65 8.74 13.58
C ARG A 75 -9.42 8.56 12.30
N ILE A 76 -9.18 7.45 11.62
CA ILE A 76 -9.76 7.12 10.31
C ILE A 76 -10.46 5.78 10.34
N LEU A 77 -11.46 5.62 9.47
CA LEU A 77 -12.04 4.32 9.16
C LEU A 77 -11.07 3.59 8.22
N LEU A 78 -10.35 2.61 8.76
CA LEU A 78 -9.31 1.88 8.03
C LEU A 78 -9.90 0.83 7.10
N ALA A 79 -10.80 0.00 7.63
CA ALA A 79 -11.43 -1.06 6.86
C ALA A 79 -12.85 -1.36 7.35
N VAL A 80 -13.71 -1.81 6.43
CA VAL A 80 -15.05 -2.34 6.73
C VAL A 80 -15.25 -3.63 5.96
N ARG A 81 -15.68 -4.70 6.64
CA ARG A 81 -16.11 -5.92 5.98
C ARG A 81 -17.61 -6.04 6.01
N GLY A 82 -18.25 -6.13 4.85
CA GLY A 82 -19.70 -6.26 4.74
C GLY A 82 -20.25 -5.77 3.41
N SER A 83 -21.53 -5.40 3.45
CA SER A 83 -22.26 -4.80 2.33
C SER A 83 -21.93 -3.31 2.15
N MET A 84 -22.42 -2.72 1.07
CA MET A 84 -22.38 -1.26 0.87
C MET A 84 -23.09 -0.51 2.00
N ASP A 85 -24.22 -1.04 2.49
CA ASP A 85 -24.96 -0.44 3.62
C ASP A 85 -24.12 -0.46 4.92
N ASP A 86 -23.37 -1.53 5.16
CA ASP A 86 -22.43 -1.58 6.30
C ASP A 86 -21.36 -0.51 6.17
N PHE A 87 -20.78 -0.34 4.96
CA PHE A 87 -19.79 0.69 4.72
C PHE A 87 -20.38 2.10 4.96
N MET A 88 -21.54 2.40 4.41
CA MET A 88 -22.20 3.69 4.61
C MET A 88 -22.47 3.95 6.09
N ARG A 89 -22.99 2.97 6.83
CA ARG A 89 -23.23 3.08 8.27
C ARG A 89 -21.95 3.42 9.04
N PHE A 90 -20.85 2.69 8.80
CA PHE A 90 -19.59 2.91 9.53
C PHE A 90 -18.87 4.19 9.07
N SER A 91 -19.14 4.70 7.86
CA SER A 91 -18.62 5.99 7.43
C SER A 91 -19.26 7.18 8.15
N GLU A 92 -20.50 7.01 8.63
CA GLU A 92 -21.21 8.02 9.39
C GLU A 92 -21.06 7.87 10.91
N GLN A 93 -21.00 6.62 11.40
CA GLN A 93 -20.97 6.31 12.82
C GLN A 93 -19.97 5.21 13.12
N HIS A 94 -19.09 5.45 14.07
CA HIS A 94 -18.00 4.52 14.43
C HIS A 94 -18.34 3.59 15.61
N ASP A 95 -19.64 3.45 15.95
CA ASP A 95 -20.06 2.62 17.07
C ASP A 95 -19.81 1.12 16.77
N GLY A 96 -19.13 0.46 17.70
CA GLY A 96 -18.83 -0.98 17.60
C GLY A 96 -17.67 -1.31 16.65
N CYS A 97 -16.90 -0.31 16.20
CA CYS A 97 -15.66 -0.54 15.49
C CYS A 97 -14.56 -1.06 16.42
N GLU A 98 -13.72 -1.92 15.89
CA GLU A 98 -12.48 -2.34 16.53
C GLU A 98 -11.37 -1.30 16.27
N LEU A 99 -10.40 -1.18 17.17
CA LEU A 99 -9.27 -0.26 16.98
C LEU A 99 -8.02 -1.06 16.60
N PHE A 100 -7.38 -0.66 15.50
CA PHE A 100 -6.06 -1.16 15.13
C PHE A 100 -5.02 -0.59 16.09
N GLU A 101 -4.16 -1.45 16.63
CA GLU A 101 -3.28 -1.08 17.76
C GLU A 101 -2.15 -0.13 17.34
N ASP A 102 -1.65 -0.28 16.10
CA ASP A 102 -0.54 0.53 15.61
C ASP A 102 -1.01 1.81 14.95
N LYS A 103 -0.14 2.84 14.98
CA LYS A 103 -0.36 4.05 14.18
C LYS A 103 -0.04 3.79 12.72
N VAL A 104 -0.92 4.29 11.84
CA VAL A 104 -0.80 4.09 10.39
C VAL A 104 -0.24 5.33 9.70
N ASP A 105 0.44 5.11 8.58
CA ASP A 105 0.82 6.16 7.64
C ASP A 105 -0.30 6.37 6.62
N ALA A 106 -0.76 7.60 6.52
CA ALA A 106 -1.80 8.00 5.58
C ALA A 106 -1.37 9.23 4.79
N ILE A 107 -1.81 9.30 3.55
CA ILE A 107 -1.64 10.46 2.67
C ILE A 107 -2.85 11.37 2.84
N THR A 108 -2.79 12.28 3.77
CA THR A 108 -3.85 13.25 4.05
C THR A 108 -3.60 14.58 3.35
N ASN A 109 -2.33 14.87 3.04
CA ASN A 109 -1.90 16.06 2.35
C ASN A 109 -0.93 15.73 1.22
N VAL A 110 -0.83 16.60 0.23
CA VAL A 110 0.08 16.41 -0.92
C VAL A 110 1.55 16.29 -0.50
N TYR A 111 1.96 16.99 0.55
CA TYR A 111 3.36 16.94 1.04
C TYR A 111 3.68 15.61 1.75
N ASP A 112 2.70 14.85 2.22
CA ASP A 112 2.92 13.53 2.83
C ASP A 112 3.58 12.57 1.83
N ILE A 113 3.28 12.75 0.53
CA ILE A 113 3.91 11.99 -0.54
C ILE A 113 5.43 12.15 -0.49
N PHE A 114 5.92 13.38 -0.35
CA PHE A 114 7.36 13.65 -0.29
C PHE A 114 7.98 13.17 1.03
N MET A 115 7.30 13.41 2.14
CA MET A 115 7.81 13.05 3.46
C MET A 115 7.94 11.54 3.66
N LEU A 116 7.03 10.77 3.07
CA LEU A 116 7.00 9.31 3.21
C LEU A 116 7.80 8.60 2.11
N ASN A 117 8.09 9.27 0.98
CA ASN A 117 8.62 8.65 -0.23
C ASN A 117 9.93 7.89 0.00
N GLY A 118 10.88 8.48 0.71
CA GLY A 118 12.21 7.86 0.96
C GLY A 118 12.06 6.50 1.65
N ARG A 119 11.42 6.48 2.82
CA ARG A 119 11.15 5.24 3.56
C ARG A 119 10.35 4.23 2.73
N GLN A 120 9.37 4.71 1.96
CA GLN A 120 8.54 3.84 1.14
C GLN A 120 9.29 3.23 -0.06
N ILE A 121 10.35 3.88 -0.57
CA ILE A 121 11.25 3.29 -1.56
C ILE A 121 12.00 2.10 -0.95
N GLU A 122 12.53 2.25 0.25
CA GLU A 122 13.26 1.18 0.96
C GLU A 122 12.35 -0.01 1.26
N GLU A 123 11.17 0.23 1.85
CA GLU A 123 10.19 -0.81 2.15
C GLU A 123 9.70 -1.53 0.87
N ASP A 124 9.41 -0.80 -0.20
CA ASP A 124 9.01 -1.38 -1.48
C ASP A 124 10.14 -2.19 -2.13
N PHE A 125 11.38 -1.73 -2.02
CA PHE A 125 12.54 -2.44 -2.53
C PHE A 125 12.65 -3.82 -1.89
N GLU A 126 12.55 -3.91 -0.56
CA GLU A 126 12.55 -5.17 0.16
C GLU A 126 11.43 -6.11 -0.28
N VAL A 127 10.19 -5.58 -0.39
CA VAL A 127 9.02 -6.39 -0.80
C VAL A 127 9.17 -6.88 -2.24
N LEU A 128 9.63 -6.02 -3.15
CA LEU A 128 9.72 -6.33 -4.59
C LEU A 128 10.88 -7.27 -4.92
N THR A 129 11.96 -7.24 -4.14
CA THR A 129 13.15 -8.07 -4.38
C THR A 129 13.16 -9.37 -3.57
N LYS A 130 12.29 -9.49 -2.57
CA LYS A 130 12.22 -10.66 -1.69
C LYS A 130 12.07 -11.98 -2.46
N GLY A 131 13.04 -12.85 -2.31
CA GLY A 131 13.05 -14.17 -2.95
C GLY A 131 13.28 -14.16 -4.46
N ARG A 132 13.72 -13.03 -5.01
CA ARG A 132 14.08 -12.88 -6.43
C ARG A 132 15.60 -12.76 -6.57
N GLU A 133 16.15 -13.38 -7.60
CA GLU A 133 17.56 -13.23 -7.95
C GLU A 133 17.70 -12.20 -9.08
N GLY A 134 18.46 -11.13 -8.81
CA GLY A 134 18.86 -10.15 -9.83
C GLY A 134 20.09 -10.64 -10.59
N GLN A 135 20.34 -10.03 -11.76
CA GLN A 135 21.61 -10.27 -12.46
C GLN A 135 22.76 -9.48 -11.80
N SER A 136 23.98 -9.99 -11.90
CA SER A 136 25.16 -9.31 -11.37
C SER A 136 25.40 -7.96 -12.06
N ILE A 137 25.90 -6.98 -11.32
CA ILE A 137 26.27 -5.67 -11.87
C ILE A 137 27.46 -5.84 -12.83
N PRO A 138 27.30 -5.48 -14.13
CA PRO A 138 28.39 -5.58 -15.09
C PRO A 138 29.61 -4.73 -14.71
N ARG A 139 30.82 -5.23 -14.97
CA ARG A 139 32.08 -4.56 -14.58
C ARG A 139 32.31 -3.22 -15.28
N SER A 140 31.57 -2.92 -16.34
CA SER A 140 31.62 -1.64 -17.03
C SER A 140 31.01 -0.48 -16.24
N ASN A 141 30.32 -0.79 -15.11
CA ASN A 141 29.64 0.21 -14.28
C ASN A 141 30.48 0.56 -13.04
N THR A 142 30.28 1.77 -12.55
CA THR A 142 30.83 2.23 -11.27
C THR A 142 29.72 2.20 -10.22
N VAL A 143 29.98 1.54 -9.07
CA VAL A 143 29.03 1.51 -7.95
C VAL A 143 29.52 2.46 -6.86
N ILE A 144 28.63 3.32 -6.37
CA ILE A 144 28.83 4.18 -5.20
C ILE A 144 27.82 3.75 -4.13
N GLY A 145 28.29 3.45 -2.93
CA GLY A 145 27.45 2.92 -1.85
C GLY A 145 27.37 1.40 -1.83
N ASP A 146 26.31 0.87 -1.25
CA ASP A 146 26.13 -0.57 -1.07
C ASP A 146 25.55 -1.25 -2.33
N PRO A 147 26.27 -2.18 -2.98
CA PRO A 147 25.76 -2.88 -4.15
C PRO A 147 24.53 -3.75 -3.85
N ASP A 148 24.30 -4.16 -2.60
CA ASP A 148 23.14 -4.97 -2.20
C ASP A 148 21.83 -4.16 -2.25
N LEU A 149 21.92 -2.82 -2.31
CA LEU A 149 20.79 -1.93 -2.53
C LEU A 149 20.49 -1.69 -4.02
N ILE A 150 21.13 -2.42 -4.92
CA ILE A 150 20.94 -2.33 -6.37
C ILE A 150 20.39 -3.67 -6.87
N TYR A 151 19.19 -3.62 -7.43
CA TYR A 151 18.56 -4.77 -8.06
C TYR A 151 18.42 -4.55 -9.57
N ILE A 152 19.02 -5.44 -10.36
CA ILE A 152 18.92 -5.41 -11.83
C ILE A 152 18.15 -6.66 -12.26
N GLU A 153 17.02 -6.46 -12.92
CA GLU A 153 16.21 -7.57 -13.40
C GLU A 153 16.92 -8.34 -14.53
N SER A 154 16.65 -9.64 -14.60
CA SER A 154 17.18 -10.49 -15.67
C SER A 154 16.78 -9.96 -17.05
N GLY A 155 17.76 -9.78 -17.93
CA GLY A 155 17.58 -9.25 -19.28
C GLY A 155 17.66 -7.72 -19.39
N ALA A 156 17.78 -6.99 -18.29
CA ALA A 156 18.07 -5.55 -18.32
C ALA A 156 19.52 -5.29 -18.76
N ILE A 157 19.74 -4.28 -19.61
CA ILE A 157 21.07 -3.88 -20.07
C ILE A 157 21.47 -2.61 -19.33
N VAL A 158 22.55 -2.70 -18.53
CA VAL A 158 23.09 -1.59 -17.73
C VAL A 158 24.60 -1.55 -17.94
N GLU A 159 25.10 -0.64 -18.76
CA GLU A 159 26.51 -0.57 -19.13
C GLU A 159 27.03 0.87 -19.13
N GLY A 160 28.26 1.05 -18.63
CA GLY A 160 28.98 2.32 -18.68
C GLY A 160 28.36 3.44 -17.85
N VAL A 161 27.64 3.12 -16.78
CA VAL A 161 26.93 4.07 -15.92
C VAL A 161 27.50 4.10 -14.51
N VAL A 162 27.18 5.16 -13.77
CA VAL A 162 27.41 5.24 -12.33
C VAL A 162 26.09 4.90 -11.63
N LEU A 163 26.09 3.84 -10.84
CA LEU A 163 24.99 3.42 -9.97
C LEU A 163 25.29 3.93 -8.55
N ASN A 164 24.46 4.85 -8.07
CA ASN A 164 24.65 5.44 -6.75
C ASN A 164 23.54 4.94 -5.81
N ALA A 165 23.93 4.14 -4.83
CA ALA A 165 23.12 3.63 -3.75
C ALA A 165 23.63 4.15 -2.38
N SER A 166 24.22 5.35 -2.34
CA SER A 166 24.56 6.02 -1.10
C SER A 166 23.36 6.81 -0.58
N HIS A 167 23.12 6.72 0.72
CA HIS A 167 22.11 7.51 1.45
C HIS A 167 22.62 8.91 1.78
#